data_6cad1ee4c64c45ffd5fa0ebeaad495c0
#
_entry.id   6cad1ee4c64c45ffd5fa0ebeaad495c0
#
_cell.length_a   1.000
_cell.length_b   1.000
_cell.length_c   1.000
_cell.angle_alpha   90.00
_cell.angle_beta   90.00
_cell.angle_gamma   90.00
#
_symmetry.space_group_name_H-M   'P 1'
#
loop_
_entity.id
_entity.type
_entity.pdbx_description
1 polymer ?
#
loop_
_entity_poly.entity_id
_entity_poly.type
_entity_poly.pdbx_seq_one_letter_code
_entity_poly.pdbx_strand_id
1 'polypeptide(L)'
;MSEAIRIDGKAMAAELSAQITAETTALREKHGLRPGLAVIIVGEDPASQVYVRNKKRTAEACGFHSMQHSLPADIAEDELLHLIDDLNNDAAVHGILVQLPLPAHLDEQAITQAISPGKDVDGFHFINIGKLTAGRTADAFVPCTPAGCMLMIEDRLGTDLSGLNAVVIGRSNIVGKPMASLLLARNATVTITHSRTKDLPSVVRGADIVVAAVGRPNMVGGDWIKPGAVVIDVGINRVEMEVDGEMKSKLIGDVNYDEACEVARAITPVPGGVGPMTITMLMANTLRSAKLAQGLAA
;
A
#
# COMPACT_ATOMS: atom_id res chain seq x y z
N MET A 1 -2.18 28.18 -16.00
CA MET A 1 -1.89 26.72 -16.16
C MET A 1 -3.18 25.99 -15.89
N SER A 2 -3.48 24.88 -16.55
CA SER A 2 -4.67 24.07 -16.24
C SER A 2 -4.48 23.43 -14.87
N GLU A 3 -5.55 23.34 -14.08
CA GLU A 3 -5.56 22.62 -12.81
C GLU A 3 -5.04 21.18 -12.99
N ALA A 4 -4.33 20.64 -12.00
CA ALA A 4 -3.77 19.29 -12.06
C ALA A 4 -4.86 18.24 -12.27
N ILE A 5 -4.54 17.21 -13.05
CA ILE A 5 -5.43 16.05 -13.21
C ILE A 5 -5.50 15.31 -11.87
N ARG A 6 -6.69 15.15 -11.33
CA ARG A 6 -6.92 14.33 -10.15
C ARG A 6 -6.74 12.85 -10.51
N ILE A 7 -5.84 12.15 -9.80
CA ILE A 7 -5.68 10.70 -9.91
C ILE A 7 -6.68 10.04 -8.95
N ASP A 8 -7.78 9.55 -9.49
CA ASP A 8 -8.86 8.97 -8.68
C ASP A 8 -8.57 7.50 -8.33
N GLY A 9 -7.84 7.29 -7.23
CA GLY A 9 -7.53 5.95 -6.75
C GLY A 9 -8.76 5.14 -6.33
N LYS A 10 -9.86 5.80 -5.96
CA LYS A 10 -11.11 5.11 -5.65
C LYS A 10 -11.75 4.49 -6.90
N ALA A 11 -11.75 5.22 -8.01
CA ALA A 11 -12.27 4.71 -9.28
C ALA A 11 -11.40 3.55 -9.79
N MET A 12 -10.06 3.70 -9.78
CA MET A 12 -9.11 2.65 -10.18
C MET A 12 -9.24 1.40 -9.30
N ALA A 13 -9.40 1.58 -7.99
CA ALA A 13 -9.61 0.48 -7.05
C ALA A 13 -10.93 -0.28 -7.31
N ALA A 14 -11.99 0.43 -7.67
CA ALA A 14 -13.28 -0.18 -8.01
C ALA A 14 -13.18 -1.03 -9.28
N GLU A 15 -12.51 -0.54 -10.32
CA GLU A 15 -12.28 -1.27 -11.57
C GLU A 15 -11.46 -2.55 -11.34
N LEU A 16 -10.32 -2.43 -10.65
CA LEU A 16 -9.48 -3.58 -10.33
C LEU A 16 -10.19 -4.59 -9.42
N SER A 17 -11.01 -4.12 -8.45
CA SER A 17 -11.82 -5.00 -7.59
C SER A 17 -12.85 -5.77 -8.39
N ALA A 18 -13.46 -5.17 -9.42
CA ALA A 18 -14.39 -5.87 -10.32
C ALA A 18 -13.68 -6.98 -11.11
N GLN A 19 -12.46 -6.73 -11.61
CA GLN A 19 -11.64 -7.74 -12.29
C GLN A 19 -11.30 -8.91 -11.34
N ILE A 20 -10.83 -8.62 -10.11
CA ILE A 20 -10.53 -9.61 -9.08
C ILE A 20 -11.77 -10.46 -8.77
N THR A 21 -12.94 -9.84 -8.66
CA THR A 21 -14.21 -10.53 -8.38
C THR A 21 -14.58 -11.50 -9.51
N ALA A 22 -14.44 -11.08 -10.76
CA ALA A 22 -14.69 -11.93 -11.92
C ALA A 22 -13.73 -13.14 -11.97
N GLU A 23 -12.43 -12.90 -11.72
CA GLU A 23 -11.43 -13.96 -11.66
C GLU A 23 -11.67 -14.93 -10.49
N THR A 24 -12.05 -14.43 -9.33
CA THR A 24 -12.40 -15.24 -8.15
C THR A 24 -13.60 -16.13 -8.44
N THR A 25 -14.61 -15.60 -9.13
CA THR A 25 -15.79 -16.37 -9.54
C THR A 25 -15.40 -17.50 -10.48
N ALA A 26 -14.62 -17.19 -11.51
CA ALA A 26 -14.13 -18.20 -12.46
C ALA A 26 -13.25 -19.28 -11.78
N LEU A 27 -12.42 -18.88 -10.82
CA LEU A 27 -11.58 -19.79 -10.06
C LEU A 27 -12.42 -20.74 -9.21
N ARG A 28 -13.45 -20.23 -8.57
CA ARG A 28 -14.39 -21.05 -7.78
C ARG A 28 -15.18 -22.02 -8.66
N GLU A 29 -15.67 -21.59 -9.81
CA GLU A 29 -16.44 -22.43 -10.73
C GLU A 29 -15.61 -23.54 -11.36
N LYS A 30 -14.36 -23.23 -11.76
CA LYS A 30 -13.48 -24.19 -12.47
C LYS A 30 -12.72 -25.13 -11.54
N HIS A 31 -12.34 -24.65 -10.36
CA HIS A 31 -11.39 -25.36 -9.48
C HIS A 31 -11.96 -25.58 -8.07
N GLY A 32 -13.16 -25.10 -7.76
CA GLY A 32 -13.73 -25.16 -6.40
C GLY A 32 -12.93 -24.30 -5.38
N LEU A 33 -12.00 -23.48 -5.84
CA LEU A 33 -11.07 -22.72 -5.00
C LEU A 33 -11.65 -21.35 -4.65
N ARG A 34 -11.66 -21.05 -3.37
CA ARG A 34 -12.02 -19.75 -2.82
C ARG A 34 -10.81 -19.15 -2.12
N PRO A 35 -10.27 -17.98 -2.56
CA PRO A 35 -9.16 -17.37 -1.86
C PRO A 35 -9.50 -17.09 -0.39
N GLY A 36 -8.61 -17.47 0.54
CA GLY A 36 -8.74 -17.24 1.96
C GLY A 36 -7.76 -16.17 2.44
N LEU A 37 -8.26 -15.14 3.11
CA LEU A 37 -7.46 -14.06 3.71
C LEU A 37 -7.67 -14.04 5.22
N ALA A 38 -6.62 -14.27 5.99
CA ALA A 38 -6.59 -14.11 7.43
C ALA A 38 -6.03 -12.72 7.77
N VAL A 39 -6.79 -11.94 8.53
CA VAL A 39 -6.39 -10.62 9.03
C VAL A 39 -6.30 -10.68 10.55
N ILE A 40 -5.13 -10.42 11.09
CA ILE A 40 -4.87 -10.38 12.53
C ILE A 40 -4.78 -8.92 12.96
N ILE A 41 -5.52 -8.55 14.00
CA ILE A 41 -5.42 -7.26 14.67
C ILE A 41 -5.18 -7.47 16.15
N VAL A 42 -4.23 -6.74 16.72
CA VAL A 42 -3.89 -6.78 18.15
C VAL A 42 -4.26 -5.44 18.77
N GLY A 43 -5.10 -5.50 19.80
CA GLY A 43 -5.62 -4.30 20.49
C GLY A 43 -6.75 -3.61 19.75
N GLU A 44 -7.09 -2.40 20.22
CA GLU A 44 -8.30 -1.67 19.82
C GLU A 44 -7.99 -0.28 19.21
N ASP A 45 -6.84 -0.12 18.54
CA ASP A 45 -6.55 1.15 17.88
C ASP A 45 -7.64 1.53 16.86
N PRO A 46 -8.31 2.69 17.00
CA PRO A 46 -9.46 3.04 16.17
C PRO A 46 -9.12 3.16 14.68
N ALA A 47 -7.91 3.58 14.34
CA ALA A 47 -7.50 3.69 12.95
C ALA A 47 -7.34 2.30 12.33
N SER A 48 -6.65 1.38 13.02
CA SER A 48 -6.48 -0.01 12.63
C SER A 48 -7.81 -0.73 12.45
N GLN A 49 -8.78 -0.51 13.36
CA GLN A 49 -10.13 -1.07 13.26
C GLN A 49 -10.86 -0.64 11.98
N VAL A 50 -10.73 0.62 11.57
CA VAL A 50 -11.33 1.11 10.32
C VAL A 50 -10.70 0.43 9.11
N TYR A 51 -9.37 0.28 9.09
CA TYR A 51 -8.65 -0.38 8.01
C TYR A 51 -9.02 -1.87 7.90
N VAL A 52 -9.03 -2.60 9.01
CA VAL A 52 -9.41 -4.02 9.06
C VAL A 52 -10.85 -4.23 8.58
N ARG A 53 -11.79 -3.38 9.03
CA ARG A 53 -13.18 -3.44 8.56
C ARG A 53 -13.30 -3.23 7.05
N ASN A 54 -12.57 -2.28 6.49
CA ASN A 54 -12.57 -2.04 5.06
C ASN A 54 -11.94 -3.20 4.28
N LYS A 55 -10.82 -3.77 4.77
CA LYS A 55 -10.18 -4.97 4.19
C LYS A 55 -11.14 -6.15 4.17
N LYS A 56 -11.81 -6.44 5.30
CA LYS A 56 -12.81 -7.49 5.41
C LYS A 56 -13.94 -7.30 4.40
N ARG A 57 -14.57 -6.11 4.39
CA ARG A 57 -15.66 -5.80 3.46
C ARG A 57 -15.25 -5.96 2.00
N THR A 58 -14.04 -5.54 1.63
CA THR A 58 -13.53 -5.67 0.26
C THR A 58 -13.24 -7.13 -0.09
N ALA A 59 -12.66 -7.91 0.83
CA ALA A 59 -12.42 -9.34 0.63
C ALA A 59 -13.74 -10.11 0.42
N GLU A 60 -14.75 -9.84 1.24
CA GLU A 60 -16.09 -10.45 1.09
C GLU A 60 -16.75 -10.05 -0.23
N ALA A 61 -16.64 -8.78 -0.64
CA ALA A 61 -17.15 -8.29 -1.91
C ALA A 61 -16.45 -8.94 -3.13
N CYS A 62 -15.15 -9.24 -3.02
CA CYS A 62 -14.42 -10.00 -4.02
C CYS A 62 -14.68 -11.52 -3.99
N GLY A 63 -15.56 -11.99 -3.11
CA GLY A 63 -15.93 -13.40 -2.98
C GLY A 63 -14.95 -14.26 -2.16
N PHE A 64 -14.02 -13.65 -1.43
CA PHE A 64 -13.02 -14.34 -0.62
C PHE A 64 -13.61 -14.91 0.66
N HIS A 65 -12.95 -15.92 1.22
CA HIS A 65 -13.12 -16.33 2.59
C HIS A 65 -12.29 -15.42 3.50
N SER A 66 -12.96 -14.50 4.19
CA SER A 66 -12.29 -13.53 5.07
C SER A 66 -12.35 -14.00 6.51
N MET A 67 -11.21 -14.21 7.13
CA MET A 67 -11.05 -14.59 8.53
C MET A 67 -10.43 -13.43 9.30
N GLN A 68 -11.04 -13.05 10.42
CA GLN A 68 -10.52 -11.98 11.27
C GLN A 68 -10.20 -12.56 12.65
N HIS A 69 -8.98 -12.34 13.10
CA HIS A 69 -8.49 -12.67 14.42
C HIS A 69 -8.27 -11.38 15.20
N SER A 70 -9.13 -11.10 16.17
CA SER A 70 -9.01 -9.94 17.06
C SER A 70 -8.42 -10.39 18.38
N LEU A 71 -7.22 -9.94 18.69
CA LEU A 71 -6.44 -10.36 19.82
C LEU A 71 -6.34 -9.23 20.85
N PRO A 72 -6.26 -9.54 22.15
CA PRO A 72 -6.11 -8.55 23.19
C PRO A 72 -4.76 -7.81 23.07
N ALA A 73 -4.72 -6.57 23.56
CA ALA A 73 -3.53 -5.73 23.44
C ALA A 73 -2.32 -6.24 24.23
N ASP A 74 -2.54 -7.10 25.21
CA ASP A 74 -1.54 -7.71 26.10
C ASP A 74 -1.21 -9.16 25.74
N ILE A 75 -1.62 -9.63 24.55
CA ILE A 75 -1.31 -11.00 24.09
C ILE A 75 0.19 -11.25 24.13
N ALA A 76 0.59 -12.44 24.56
CA ALA A 76 1.99 -12.87 24.53
C ALA A 76 2.48 -13.08 23.08
N GLU A 77 3.73 -12.72 22.80
CA GLU A 77 4.32 -12.87 21.47
C GLU A 77 4.26 -14.32 20.97
N ASP A 78 4.56 -15.29 21.86
CA ASP A 78 4.51 -16.71 21.52
C ASP A 78 3.10 -17.18 21.11
N GLU A 79 2.04 -16.64 21.71
CA GLU A 79 0.66 -16.98 21.33
C GLU A 79 0.32 -16.44 19.94
N LEU A 80 0.79 -15.23 19.62
CA LEU A 80 0.62 -14.66 18.28
C LEU A 80 1.41 -15.43 17.23
N LEU A 81 2.64 -15.84 17.54
CA LEU A 81 3.47 -16.66 16.66
C LEU A 81 2.87 -18.05 16.42
N HIS A 82 2.27 -18.69 17.44
CA HIS A 82 1.55 -19.95 17.27
C HIS A 82 0.34 -19.79 16.34
N LEU A 83 -0.46 -18.73 16.50
CA LEU A 83 -1.56 -18.46 15.59
C LEU A 83 -1.08 -18.28 14.14
N ILE A 84 0.04 -17.59 13.93
CA ILE A 84 0.61 -17.42 12.59
C ILE A 84 1.07 -18.76 12.02
N ASP A 85 1.67 -19.63 12.84
CA ASP A 85 2.07 -20.97 12.41
C ASP A 85 0.86 -21.83 12.02
N ASP A 86 -0.20 -21.82 12.80
CA ASP A 86 -1.45 -22.50 12.46
C ASP A 86 -2.01 -22.01 11.11
N LEU A 87 -2.04 -20.70 10.89
CA LEU A 87 -2.50 -20.10 9.63
C LEU A 87 -1.55 -20.41 8.46
N ASN A 88 -0.25 -20.50 8.70
CA ASN A 88 0.72 -20.94 7.69
C ASN A 88 0.44 -22.37 7.22
N ASN A 89 -0.01 -23.23 8.12
CA ASN A 89 -0.28 -24.64 7.85
C ASN A 89 -1.72 -24.90 7.37
N ASP A 90 -2.63 -23.93 7.49
CA ASP A 90 -4.01 -24.07 7.01
C ASP A 90 -4.08 -23.91 5.47
N ALA A 91 -4.49 -24.96 4.78
CA ALA A 91 -4.65 -24.97 3.32
C ALA A 91 -5.80 -24.06 2.83
N ALA A 92 -6.73 -23.65 3.68
CA ALA A 92 -7.79 -22.71 3.34
C ALA A 92 -7.33 -21.25 3.40
N VAL A 93 -6.16 -20.98 4.00
CA VAL A 93 -5.55 -19.66 4.12
C VAL A 93 -4.51 -19.46 3.03
N HIS A 94 -4.74 -18.48 2.16
CA HIS A 94 -3.84 -18.14 1.06
C HIS A 94 -3.09 -16.83 1.30
N GLY A 95 -3.61 -15.96 2.17
CA GLY A 95 -2.96 -14.73 2.57
C GLY A 95 -3.09 -14.50 4.08
N ILE A 96 -2.01 -14.06 4.70
CA ILE A 96 -1.95 -13.66 6.11
C ILE A 96 -1.51 -12.21 6.17
N LEU A 97 -2.23 -11.42 6.96
CA LEU A 97 -1.91 -10.02 7.21
C LEU A 97 -1.98 -9.76 8.72
N VAL A 98 -0.92 -9.22 9.27
CA VAL A 98 -0.89 -8.66 10.63
C VAL A 98 -1.00 -7.14 10.52
N GLN A 99 -2.08 -6.58 11.06
CA GLN A 99 -2.32 -5.13 10.99
C GLN A 99 -1.34 -4.36 11.88
N LEU A 100 -0.51 -3.55 11.27
CA LEU A 100 0.41 -2.65 11.96
C LEU A 100 -0.26 -1.30 12.28
N PRO A 101 0.20 -0.58 13.32
CA PRO A 101 1.27 -0.96 14.26
C PRO A 101 0.83 -1.98 15.30
N LEU A 102 1.79 -2.72 15.85
CA LEU A 102 1.58 -3.60 16.98
C LEU A 102 1.86 -2.90 18.32
N PRO A 103 1.33 -3.40 19.46
CA PRO A 103 1.74 -2.97 20.79
C PRO A 103 3.27 -3.07 20.99
N ALA A 104 3.84 -2.11 21.72
CA ALA A 104 5.29 -1.93 21.84
C ALA A 104 6.10 -3.10 22.45
N HIS A 105 5.42 -4.05 23.09
CA HIS A 105 6.06 -5.24 23.66
C HIS A 105 6.24 -6.38 22.65
N LEU A 106 5.64 -6.27 21.45
CA LEU A 106 5.74 -7.25 20.37
C LEU A 106 6.79 -6.80 19.35
N ASP A 107 7.61 -7.75 18.88
CA ASP A 107 8.56 -7.48 17.79
C ASP A 107 7.85 -7.58 16.43
N GLU A 108 7.47 -6.41 15.87
CA GLU A 108 6.82 -6.34 14.55
C GLU A 108 7.62 -7.05 13.45
N GLN A 109 8.96 -7.01 13.53
CA GLN A 109 9.82 -7.65 12.53
C GLN A 109 9.77 -9.16 12.69
N ALA A 110 9.95 -9.70 13.90
CA ALA A 110 9.86 -11.15 14.15
C ALA A 110 8.49 -11.69 13.70
N ILE A 111 7.40 -10.99 14.05
CA ILE A 111 6.04 -11.39 13.72
C ILE A 111 5.80 -11.39 12.21
N THR A 112 6.20 -10.34 11.49
CA THR A 112 6.02 -10.28 10.03
C THR A 112 6.88 -11.30 9.30
N GLN A 113 8.06 -11.65 9.83
CA GLN A 113 8.92 -12.69 9.26
C GLN A 113 8.47 -14.12 9.59
N ALA A 114 7.59 -14.33 10.57
CA ALA A 114 6.99 -15.62 10.86
C ALA A 114 5.91 -16.03 9.82
N ILE A 115 5.38 -15.08 9.06
CA ILE A 115 4.45 -15.37 7.96
C ILE A 115 5.22 -16.08 6.83
N SER A 116 4.70 -17.20 6.35
CA SER A 116 5.28 -17.89 5.19
C SER A 116 5.37 -16.94 3.97
N PRO A 117 6.52 -16.86 3.28
CA PRO A 117 6.69 -15.96 2.12
C PRO A 117 5.62 -16.14 1.04
N GLY A 118 5.07 -17.35 0.89
CA GLY A 118 4.01 -17.65 -0.05
C GLY A 118 2.63 -17.15 0.38
N LYS A 119 2.46 -16.80 1.67
CA LYS A 119 1.23 -16.25 2.25
C LYS A 119 1.38 -14.79 2.73
N ASP A 120 2.57 -14.22 2.58
CA ASP A 120 2.87 -12.82 2.89
C ASP A 120 2.30 -11.90 1.79
N VAL A 121 0.99 -11.69 1.83
CA VAL A 121 0.28 -10.90 0.81
C VAL A 121 0.43 -9.40 0.97
N ASP A 122 0.98 -8.92 2.09
CA ASP A 122 1.43 -7.53 2.26
C ASP A 122 2.83 -7.27 1.66
N GLY A 123 3.61 -8.34 1.40
CA GLY A 123 4.92 -8.26 0.76
C GLY A 123 6.05 -7.76 1.68
N PHE A 124 5.95 -7.96 2.99
CA PHE A 124 6.93 -7.44 3.97
C PHE A 124 8.00 -8.46 4.38
N HIS A 125 7.83 -9.73 4.00
CA HIS A 125 8.80 -10.76 4.28
C HIS A 125 10.10 -10.51 3.50
N PHE A 126 11.26 -10.70 4.15
CA PHE A 126 12.59 -10.44 3.56
C PHE A 126 12.82 -11.14 2.23
N ILE A 127 12.27 -12.35 2.04
CA ILE A 127 12.34 -13.07 0.78
C ILE A 127 11.62 -12.30 -0.34
N ASN A 128 10.42 -11.76 -0.09
CA ASN A 128 9.67 -10.97 -1.06
C ASN A 128 10.35 -9.63 -1.35
N ILE A 129 10.84 -8.95 -0.30
CA ILE A 129 11.64 -7.72 -0.42
C ILE A 129 12.93 -7.98 -1.22
N GLY A 130 13.63 -9.08 -0.92
CA GLY A 130 14.84 -9.48 -1.65
C GLY A 130 14.58 -9.73 -3.13
N LYS A 131 13.52 -10.45 -3.46
CA LYS A 131 13.09 -10.67 -4.85
C LYS A 131 12.75 -9.36 -5.56
N LEU A 132 11.99 -8.49 -4.90
CA LEU A 132 11.65 -7.17 -5.44
C LEU A 132 12.90 -6.35 -5.76
N THR A 133 13.83 -6.25 -4.80
CA THR A 133 15.08 -5.49 -4.95
C THR A 133 16.00 -6.09 -6.03
N ALA A 134 15.96 -7.41 -6.23
CA ALA A 134 16.68 -8.11 -7.29
C ALA A 134 15.99 -8.01 -8.67
N GLY A 135 14.91 -7.23 -8.82
CA GLY A 135 14.17 -7.08 -10.06
C GLY A 135 13.26 -8.27 -10.41
N ARG A 136 13.08 -9.23 -9.49
CA ARG A 136 12.24 -10.42 -9.68
C ARG A 136 10.80 -10.17 -9.20
N THR A 137 10.19 -9.10 -9.69
CA THR A 137 8.84 -8.68 -9.27
C THR A 137 7.76 -9.72 -9.59
N ALA A 138 7.93 -10.47 -10.67
CA ALA A 138 7.02 -11.55 -11.04
C ALA A 138 7.00 -12.71 -10.03
N ASP A 139 8.07 -12.88 -9.24
CA ASP A 139 8.19 -13.97 -8.26
C ASP A 139 7.93 -13.51 -6.81
N ALA A 140 7.70 -12.21 -6.61
CA ALA A 140 7.52 -11.61 -5.30
C ALA A 140 6.05 -11.22 -5.04
N PHE A 141 5.61 -11.26 -3.80
CA PHE A 141 4.50 -10.43 -3.38
C PHE A 141 5.04 -9.02 -3.13
N VAL A 142 4.57 -8.09 -3.93
CA VAL A 142 4.98 -6.69 -3.85
C VAL A 142 4.17 -6.00 -2.77
N PRO A 143 4.79 -5.15 -1.90
CA PRO A 143 4.05 -4.38 -0.93
C PRO A 143 2.88 -3.62 -1.54
N CYS A 144 1.68 -3.76 -0.92
CA CYS A 144 0.42 -3.34 -1.51
C CYS A 144 0.36 -1.84 -1.83
N THR A 145 0.84 -0.99 -0.92
CA THR A 145 0.83 0.47 -1.12
C THR A 145 1.74 0.89 -2.29
N PRO A 146 3.02 0.47 -2.36
CA PRO A 146 3.86 0.73 -3.52
C PRO A 146 3.31 0.20 -4.84
N ALA A 147 2.73 -1.01 -4.84
CA ALA A 147 2.12 -1.58 -6.03
C ALA A 147 0.95 -0.73 -6.53
N GLY A 148 0.07 -0.27 -5.63
CA GLY A 148 -1.01 0.65 -5.97
C GLY A 148 -0.50 2.00 -6.48
N CYS A 149 0.56 2.55 -5.89
CA CYS A 149 1.20 3.77 -6.35
C CYS A 149 1.74 3.63 -7.78
N MET A 150 2.37 2.48 -8.10
CA MET A 150 2.88 2.23 -9.45
C MET A 150 1.76 2.22 -10.48
N LEU A 151 0.63 1.53 -10.22
CA LEU A 151 -0.51 1.53 -11.15
C LEU A 151 -1.03 2.94 -11.41
N MET A 152 -1.08 3.80 -10.39
CA MET A 152 -1.50 5.20 -10.54
C MET A 152 -0.48 6.04 -11.34
N ILE A 153 0.82 5.78 -11.19
CA ILE A 153 1.88 6.41 -11.98
C ILE A 153 1.81 5.94 -13.43
N GLU A 154 1.70 4.64 -13.64
CA GLU A 154 1.65 4.03 -14.98
C GLU A 154 0.42 4.46 -15.77
N ASP A 155 -0.72 4.70 -15.11
CA ASP A 155 -1.92 5.26 -15.73
C ASP A 155 -1.68 6.68 -16.31
N ARG A 156 -0.78 7.46 -15.72
CA ARG A 156 -0.49 8.83 -16.16
C ARG A 156 0.70 8.95 -17.10
N LEU A 157 1.69 8.07 -16.97
CA LEU A 157 2.98 8.18 -17.65
C LEU A 157 3.33 7.00 -18.56
N GLY A 158 2.54 5.91 -18.52
CA GLY A 158 2.88 4.64 -19.16
C GLY A 158 3.81 3.78 -18.31
N THR A 159 4.15 2.60 -18.81
CA THR A 159 4.91 1.58 -18.09
C THR A 159 6.44 1.75 -18.20
N ASP A 160 6.93 2.55 -19.14
CA ASP A 160 8.33 2.89 -19.29
C ASP A 160 8.57 4.32 -18.82
N LEU A 161 9.33 4.47 -17.73
CA LEU A 161 9.65 5.75 -17.10
C LEU A 161 11.09 6.20 -17.46
N SER A 162 11.64 5.71 -18.55
CA SER A 162 12.98 6.06 -19.02
C SER A 162 13.15 7.59 -19.17
N GLY A 163 14.25 8.09 -18.63
CA GLY A 163 14.59 9.53 -18.67
C GLY A 163 13.88 10.38 -17.61
N LEU A 164 12.95 9.81 -16.82
CA LEU A 164 12.27 10.52 -15.75
C LEU A 164 13.04 10.41 -14.43
N ASN A 165 13.06 11.52 -13.69
CA ASN A 165 13.60 11.57 -12.33
C ASN A 165 12.45 11.38 -11.33
N ALA A 166 12.59 10.39 -10.46
CA ALA A 166 11.64 10.12 -9.39
C ALA A 166 12.27 10.41 -8.03
N VAL A 167 11.55 11.13 -7.18
CA VAL A 167 11.94 11.38 -5.79
C VAL A 167 10.92 10.71 -4.87
N VAL A 168 11.42 9.80 -4.03
CA VAL A 168 10.64 9.16 -2.95
C VAL A 168 11.01 9.83 -1.63
N ILE A 169 10.04 10.52 -1.03
CA ILE A 169 10.20 11.19 0.26
C ILE A 169 9.75 10.20 1.35
N GLY A 170 10.72 9.60 2.02
CA GLY A 170 10.53 8.52 2.99
C GLY A 170 11.33 7.28 2.62
N ARG A 171 11.76 6.51 3.64
CA ARG A 171 12.60 5.31 3.45
C ARG A 171 12.16 4.13 4.31
N SER A 172 10.86 4.04 4.59
CA SER A 172 10.31 2.91 5.33
C SER A 172 10.49 1.60 4.56
N ASN A 173 10.54 0.48 5.28
CA ASN A 173 10.61 -0.85 4.66
C ASN A 173 9.30 -1.23 3.96
N ILE A 174 8.18 -0.61 4.36
CA ILE A 174 6.84 -0.95 3.87
C ILE A 174 6.40 -0.09 2.67
N VAL A 175 6.99 1.11 2.47
CA VAL A 175 6.63 2.01 1.36
C VAL A 175 7.86 2.54 0.63
N GLY A 176 8.71 3.32 1.29
CA GLY A 176 9.73 4.11 0.60
C GLY A 176 10.75 3.28 -0.19
N LYS A 177 11.34 2.26 0.44
CA LYS A 177 12.31 1.37 -0.23
C LYS A 177 11.67 0.51 -1.33
N PRO A 178 10.52 -0.14 -1.09
CA PRO A 178 9.82 -0.88 -2.15
C PRO A 178 9.41 0.00 -3.33
N MET A 179 8.93 1.21 -3.06
CA MET A 179 8.55 2.17 -4.10
C MET A 179 9.74 2.52 -5.00
N ALA A 180 10.90 2.79 -4.39
CA ALA A 180 12.12 3.09 -5.14
C ALA A 180 12.54 1.90 -6.03
N SER A 181 12.45 0.67 -5.52
CA SER A 181 12.75 -0.53 -6.30
C SER A 181 11.80 -0.71 -7.50
N LEU A 182 10.51 -0.41 -7.32
CA LEU A 182 9.53 -0.49 -8.41
C LEU A 182 9.77 0.58 -9.48
N LEU A 183 10.03 1.82 -9.08
CA LEU A 183 10.35 2.91 -10.01
C LEU A 183 11.63 2.60 -10.81
N LEU A 184 12.67 2.08 -10.14
CA LEU A 184 13.90 1.64 -10.79
C LEU A 184 13.64 0.52 -11.81
N ALA A 185 12.79 -0.45 -11.47
CA ALA A 185 12.39 -1.53 -12.37
C ALA A 185 11.62 -1.02 -13.61
N ARG A 186 11.11 0.20 -13.60
CA ARG A 186 10.47 0.90 -14.73
C ARG A 186 11.40 1.90 -15.41
N ASN A 187 12.71 1.81 -15.20
CA ASN A 187 13.74 2.63 -15.81
C ASN A 187 13.80 4.10 -15.32
N ALA A 188 13.11 4.46 -14.23
CA ALA A 188 13.27 5.81 -13.66
C ALA A 188 14.63 5.98 -12.97
N THR A 189 15.18 7.19 -13.01
CA THR A 189 16.28 7.59 -12.12
C THR A 189 15.70 7.95 -10.75
N VAL A 190 16.08 7.21 -9.70
CA VAL A 190 15.40 7.29 -8.40
C VAL A 190 16.31 7.91 -7.33
N THR A 191 15.78 8.90 -6.62
CA THR A 191 16.38 9.45 -5.40
C THR A 191 15.49 9.17 -4.21
N ILE A 192 16.03 8.51 -3.18
CA ILE A 192 15.35 8.32 -1.89
C ILE A 192 15.80 9.41 -0.93
N THR A 193 14.83 10.13 -0.35
CA THR A 193 15.09 11.19 0.63
C THR A 193 14.52 10.85 2.01
N HIS A 194 15.03 11.51 3.03
CA HIS A 194 14.65 11.24 4.42
C HIS A 194 14.94 12.46 5.33
N SER A 195 14.63 12.37 6.61
CA SER A 195 14.79 13.45 7.59
C SER A 195 16.23 14.02 7.75
N ARG A 196 17.24 13.33 7.21
CA ARG A 196 18.64 13.80 7.22
C ARG A 196 19.11 14.30 5.84
N THR A 197 18.23 14.34 4.85
CA THR A 197 18.53 14.91 3.53
C THR A 197 18.67 16.42 3.65
N LYS A 198 19.78 16.96 3.16
CA LYS A 198 20.02 18.40 3.14
C LYS A 198 19.25 19.02 1.98
N ASP A 199 18.68 20.19 2.20
CA ASP A 199 17.94 20.96 1.19
C ASP A 199 16.93 20.10 0.41
N LEU A 200 16.07 19.42 1.16
CA LEU A 200 15.05 18.51 0.61
C LEU A 200 14.17 19.19 -0.46
N PRO A 201 13.73 20.45 -0.29
CA PRO A 201 12.96 21.14 -1.34
C PRO A 201 13.69 21.21 -2.69
N SER A 202 14.99 21.50 -2.68
CA SER A 202 15.78 21.56 -3.92
C SER A 202 15.87 20.21 -4.63
N VAL A 203 15.98 19.11 -3.88
CA VAL A 203 15.98 17.76 -4.45
C VAL A 203 14.64 17.44 -5.10
N VAL A 204 13.52 17.79 -4.44
CA VAL A 204 12.15 17.50 -4.93
C VAL A 204 11.84 18.31 -6.19
N ARG A 205 12.30 19.58 -6.30
CA ARG A 205 12.08 20.44 -7.47
C ARG A 205 12.64 19.88 -8.78
N GLY A 206 13.58 18.94 -8.72
CA GLY A 206 14.13 18.27 -9.91
C GLY A 206 13.31 17.07 -10.40
N ALA A 207 12.26 16.66 -9.68
CA ALA A 207 11.57 15.41 -9.91
C ALA A 207 10.39 15.53 -10.89
N ASP A 208 10.31 14.60 -11.84
CA ASP A 208 9.15 14.40 -12.70
C ASP A 208 8.05 13.59 -12.00
N ILE A 209 8.46 12.77 -11.03
CA ILE A 209 7.60 11.95 -10.20
C ILE A 209 7.96 12.18 -8.73
N VAL A 210 6.99 12.57 -7.92
CA VAL A 210 7.14 12.75 -6.47
C VAL A 210 6.24 11.76 -5.75
N VAL A 211 6.84 10.95 -4.86
CA VAL A 211 6.07 10.07 -3.96
C VAL A 211 6.33 10.51 -2.52
N ALA A 212 5.34 11.09 -1.87
CA ALA A 212 5.42 11.53 -0.48
C ALA A 212 4.89 10.46 0.47
N ALA A 213 5.75 9.96 1.38
CA ALA A 213 5.46 8.86 2.30
C ALA A 213 6.20 9.04 3.64
N VAL A 214 5.93 10.16 4.34
CA VAL A 214 6.62 10.55 5.58
C VAL A 214 5.71 10.62 6.81
N GLY A 215 4.38 10.61 6.62
CA GLY A 215 3.41 10.73 7.69
C GLY A 215 3.46 12.10 8.39
N ARG A 216 3.68 13.17 7.60
CA ARG A 216 3.71 14.54 8.09
C ARG A 216 2.75 15.42 7.30
N PRO A 217 1.67 15.92 7.93
CA PRO A 217 0.62 16.65 7.25
C PRO A 217 1.17 17.91 6.55
N ASN A 218 0.84 18.05 5.25
CA ASN A 218 1.18 19.21 4.42
C ASN A 218 2.68 19.59 4.39
N MET A 219 3.57 18.62 4.61
CA MET A 219 5.01 18.89 4.64
C MET A 219 5.57 19.33 3.28
N VAL A 220 5.01 18.81 2.19
CA VAL A 220 5.45 19.10 0.81
C VAL A 220 4.58 20.22 0.25
N GLY A 221 5.12 21.43 0.16
CA GLY A 221 4.45 22.58 -0.44
C GLY A 221 4.47 22.56 -1.97
N GLY A 222 3.63 23.36 -2.59
CA GLY A 222 3.59 23.53 -4.04
C GLY A 222 4.91 24.06 -4.62
N ASP A 223 5.65 24.86 -3.85
CA ASP A 223 6.97 25.39 -4.20
C ASP A 223 8.09 24.34 -4.29
N TRP A 224 7.85 23.11 -3.80
CA TRP A 224 8.75 21.98 -3.96
C TRP A 224 8.50 21.20 -5.24
N ILE A 225 7.32 21.35 -5.85
CA ILE A 225 6.90 20.54 -6.99
C ILE A 225 7.39 21.15 -8.29
N LYS A 226 8.05 20.33 -9.12
CA LYS A 226 8.41 20.72 -10.49
C LYS A 226 7.14 20.95 -11.32
N PRO A 227 7.02 22.04 -12.08
CA PRO A 227 5.90 22.22 -12.99
C PRO A 227 5.72 21.02 -13.94
N GLY A 228 4.52 20.45 -13.92
CA GLY A 228 4.20 19.29 -14.74
C GLY A 228 4.55 17.93 -14.12
N ALA A 229 5.02 17.86 -12.89
CA ALA A 229 5.28 16.60 -12.19
C ALA A 229 4.01 15.80 -11.87
N VAL A 230 4.14 14.47 -11.76
CA VAL A 230 3.13 13.58 -11.20
C VAL A 230 3.41 13.37 -9.71
N VAL A 231 2.40 13.64 -8.87
CA VAL A 231 2.53 13.61 -7.42
C VAL A 231 1.65 12.51 -6.83
N ILE A 232 2.27 11.60 -6.10
CA ILE A 232 1.59 10.52 -5.37
C ILE A 232 1.75 10.80 -3.87
N ASP A 233 0.65 11.16 -3.24
CA ASP A 233 0.59 11.40 -1.80
C ASP A 233 0.12 10.12 -1.10
N VAL A 234 1.04 9.47 -0.39
CA VAL A 234 0.79 8.25 0.39
C VAL A 234 0.36 8.59 1.83
N GLY A 235 0.60 9.84 2.25
CA GLY A 235 0.31 10.29 3.61
C GLY A 235 -1.17 10.15 3.96
N ILE A 236 -1.44 9.65 5.17
CA ILE A 236 -2.78 9.63 5.76
C ILE A 236 -2.64 10.13 7.18
N ASN A 237 -2.85 11.43 7.36
CA ASN A 237 -2.70 12.09 8.64
C ASN A 237 -4.08 12.52 9.14
N ARG A 238 -4.42 12.15 10.35
CA ARG A 238 -5.62 12.62 11.03
C ARG A 238 -5.28 13.91 11.78
N VAL A 239 -5.92 15.00 11.40
CA VAL A 239 -5.78 16.31 12.04
C VAL A 239 -7.13 16.80 12.54
N GLU A 240 -7.13 17.48 13.66
CA GLU A 240 -8.30 18.20 14.14
C GLU A 240 -8.24 19.62 13.58
N MET A 241 -9.30 20.03 12.91
CA MET A 241 -9.44 21.36 12.30
C MET A 241 -10.78 21.95 12.69
N GLU A 242 -10.80 23.25 12.91
CA GLU A 242 -12.04 24.00 13.09
C GLU A 242 -12.72 24.16 11.72
N VAL A 243 -13.93 23.64 11.60
CA VAL A 243 -14.78 23.78 10.39
C VAL A 243 -16.14 24.26 10.87
N ASP A 244 -16.55 25.44 10.42
CA ASP A 244 -17.81 26.10 10.80
C ASP A 244 -18.00 26.28 12.33
N GLY A 245 -16.90 26.55 13.04
CA GLY A 245 -16.91 26.76 14.50
C GLY A 245 -16.90 25.47 15.33
N GLU A 246 -16.78 24.31 14.69
CA GLU A 246 -16.68 22.99 15.35
C GLU A 246 -15.34 22.32 15.05
N MET A 247 -14.73 21.67 16.05
CA MET A 247 -13.55 20.85 15.87
C MET A 247 -13.94 19.54 15.15
N LYS A 248 -13.47 19.38 13.92
CA LYS A 248 -13.72 18.18 13.11
C LYS A 248 -12.41 17.48 12.77
N SER A 249 -12.44 16.15 12.87
CA SER A 249 -11.32 15.32 12.44
C SER A 249 -11.33 15.19 10.91
N LYS A 250 -10.23 15.61 10.25
CA LYS A 250 -10.06 15.51 8.80
C LYS A 250 -8.83 14.66 8.47
N LEU A 251 -8.92 13.90 7.40
CA LEU A 251 -7.75 13.21 6.83
C LEU A 251 -7.10 14.11 5.78
N ILE A 252 -5.81 14.32 5.92
CA ILE A 252 -4.99 15.07 4.97
C ILE A 252 -3.70 14.30 4.65
N GLY A 253 -3.11 14.61 3.50
CA GLY A 253 -1.89 13.98 3.04
C GLY A 253 -0.61 14.61 3.58
N ASP A 254 0.51 14.13 3.06
CA ASP A 254 1.84 14.71 3.29
C ASP A 254 2.10 15.91 2.37
N VAL A 255 1.33 16.06 1.30
CA VAL A 255 1.43 17.15 0.32
C VAL A 255 0.35 18.18 0.60
N ASN A 256 0.69 19.46 0.51
CA ASN A 256 -0.29 20.53 0.46
C ASN A 256 -1.01 20.46 -0.90
N TYR A 257 -2.19 19.80 -0.89
CA TYR A 257 -2.92 19.44 -2.11
C TYR A 257 -3.28 20.66 -2.95
N ASP A 258 -3.78 21.71 -2.32
CA ASP A 258 -4.27 22.90 -3.03
C ASP A 258 -3.11 23.62 -3.74
N GLU A 259 -1.98 23.84 -3.06
CA GLU A 259 -0.79 24.44 -3.67
C GLU A 259 -0.21 23.53 -4.77
N ALA A 260 -0.15 22.21 -4.55
CA ALA A 260 0.40 21.28 -5.51
C ALA A 260 -0.47 21.17 -6.79
N CYS A 261 -1.80 21.33 -6.68
CA CYS A 261 -2.69 21.34 -7.83
C CYS A 261 -2.43 22.48 -8.82
N GLU A 262 -1.88 23.60 -8.36
CA GLU A 262 -1.53 24.73 -9.24
C GLU A 262 -0.30 24.46 -10.11
N VAL A 263 0.55 23.49 -9.72
CA VAL A 263 1.89 23.27 -10.30
C VAL A 263 2.01 21.87 -10.94
N ALA A 264 1.46 20.85 -10.33
CA ALA A 264 1.56 19.49 -10.80
C ALA A 264 0.75 19.25 -12.10
N ARG A 265 1.17 18.25 -12.88
CA ARG A 265 0.36 17.72 -13.99
C ARG A 265 -0.78 16.84 -13.49
N ALA A 266 -0.50 16.02 -12.47
CA ALA A 266 -1.48 15.15 -11.87
C ALA A 266 -1.11 14.86 -10.41
N ILE A 267 -2.13 14.67 -9.56
CA ILE A 267 -1.94 14.44 -8.13
C ILE A 267 -3.02 13.52 -7.57
N THR A 268 -2.65 12.68 -6.60
CA THR A 268 -3.60 11.89 -5.82
C THR A 268 -4.22 12.71 -4.68
N PRO A 269 -5.56 12.67 -4.49
CA PRO A 269 -6.19 13.30 -3.33
C PRO A 269 -6.03 12.46 -2.06
N VAL A 270 -6.12 13.09 -0.90
CA VAL A 270 -6.26 12.41 0.40
C VAL A 270 -7.49 12.98 1.12
N PRO A 271 -8.50 12.13 1.41
CA PRO A 271 -8.65 10.70 1.06
C PRO A 271 -9.04 10.45 -0.40
N GLY A 272 -8.97 9.18 -0.84
CA GLY A 272 -9.49 8.74 -2.13
C GLY A 272 -8.42 8.49 -3.21
N GLY A 273 -7.13 8.72 -2.89
CA GLY A 273 -5.98 8.35 -3.71
C GLY A 273 -5.45 6.95 -3.38
N VAL A 274 -4.30 6.89 -2.71
CA VAL A 274 -3.53 5.65 -2.47
C VAL A 274 -4.26 4.62 -1.60
N GLY A 275 -4.97 5.05 -0.55
CA GLY A 275 -5.58 4.14 0.42
C GLY A 275 -6.50 3.07 -0.19
N PRO A 276 -7.48 3.42 -1.05
CA PRO A 276 -8.30 2.42 -1.74
C PRO A 276 -7.49 1.41 -2.55
N MET A 277 -6.48 1.87 -3.28
CA MET A 277 -5.60 1.01 -4.07
C MET A 277 -4.82 0.01 -3.22
N THR A 278 -4.34 0.42 -2.04
CA THR A 278 -3.66 -0.47 -1.10
C THR A 278 -4.51 -1.68 -0.74
N ILE A 279 -5.80 -1.46 -0.43
CA ILE A 279 -6.72 -2.55 -0.08
C ILE A 279 -6.98 -3.48 -1.28
N THR A 280 -7.15 -2.91 -2.46
CA THR A 280 -7.37 -3.71 -3.67
C THR A 280 -6.14 -4.51 -4.07
N MET A 281 -4.93 -3.97 -3.92
CA MET A 281 -3.69 -4.72 -4.15
C MET A 281 -3.52 -5.89 -3.18
N LEU A 282 -3.98 -5.76 -1.93
CA LEU A 282 -4.03 -6.89 -0.99
C LEU A 282 -4.93 -8.02 -1.53
N MET A 283 -6.07 -7.68 -2.12
CA MET A 283 -6.94 -8.68 -2.76
C MET A 283 -6.24 -9.32 -3.97
N ALA A 284 -5.58 -8.52 -4.81
CA ALA A 284 -4.83 -9.03 -5.96
C ALA A 284 -3.73 -10.02 -5.53
N ASN A 285 -2.94 -9.67 -4.51
CA ASN A 285 -1.91 -10.54 -3.95
C ASN A 285 -2.51 -11.83 -3.36
N THR A 286 -3.64 -11.75 -2.66
CA THR A 286 -4.31 -12.92 -2.07
C THR A 286 -4.86 -13.86 -3.15
N LEU A 287 -5.47 -13.33 -4.20
CA LEU A 287 -5.94 -14.12 -5.35
C LEU A 287 -4.75 -14.81 -6.04
N ARG A 288 -3.67 -14.06 -6.25
CA ARG A 288 -2.43 -14.61 -6.83
C ARG A 288 -1.85 -15.74 -5.97
N SER A 289 -1.79 -15.56 -4.66
CA SER A 289 -1.33 -16.60 -3.74
C SER A 289 -2.20 -17.86 -3.83
N ALA A 290 -3.52 -17.70 -3.89
CA ALA A 290 -4.44 -18.82 -4.05
C ALA A 290 -4.21 -19.59 -5.36
N LYS A 291 -3.98 -18.89 -6.47
CA LYS A 291 -3.63 -19.50 -7.77
C LYS A 291 -2.31 -20.28 -7.67
N LEU A 292 -1.26 -19.66 -7.13
CA LEU A 292 0.05 -20.30 -6.98
C LEU A 292 0.01 -21.55 -6.10
N ALA A 293 -0.76 -21.54 -5.02
CA ALA A 293 -0.94 -22.71 -4.14
C ALA A 293 -1.56 -23.92 -4.86
N GLN A 294 -2.29 -23.70 -5.96
CA GLN A 294 -2.88 -24.74 -6.80
C GLN A 294 -2.06 -25.02 -8.07
N GLY A 295 -0.87 -24.44 -8.21
CA GLY A 295 -0.04 -24.59 -9.43
C GLY A 295 -0.63 -23.95 -10.68
N LEU A 296 -1.56 -23.00 -10.52
CA LEU A 296 -2.17 -22.26 -11.62
C LEU A 296 -1.31 -21.05 -12.00
N ALA A 297 -1.41 -20.61 -13.25
CA ALA A 297 -0.79 -19.36 -13.68
C ALA A 297 -1.37 -18.16 -12.89
N ALA A 298 -0.49 -17.30 -12.40
CA ALA A 298 -0.83 -16.20 -11.50
C ALA A 298 -0.72 -14.83 -12.21
#